data_131ea38f343fa4e8b5e7d1515ac37ba0
#
_entry.id   131ea38f343fa4e8b5e7d1515ac37ba0
#
_cell.length_a   1.000
_cell.length_b   1.000
_cell.length_c   1.000
_cell.angle_alpha   90.00
_cell.angle_beta   90.00
_cell.angle_gamma   90.00
#
_symmetry.space_group_name_H-M   'P 1'
#
loop_
_entity.id
_entity.type
_entity.pdbx_description
1 polymer ?
#
loop_
_entity_poly.entity_id
_entity_poly.type
_entity_poly.pdbx_seq_one_letter_code
_entity_poly.pdbx_strand_id
1 'polypeptide(L)'
;MASATNSIDINRPVQEVYQFLADGLNNPKWRSAAIEISLVSGATGAVGAVYKQALKGPFGRLHGDYRIVEATPNSKIKFEVITGPARPVGLFEIEPAGGAARVRFSLNFEPKGFMRLMNGMIQNTMKGEVQNLSALKAVMEAQ
;
A
#
# COMPACT_ATOMS: atom_id res chain seq x y z
N MET A 1 11.60 -14.42 -6.37
CA MET A 1 11.20 -13.09 -5.91
C MET A 1 9.75 -12.83 -6.34
N ALA A 2 8.90 -12.39 -5.43
CA ALA A 2 7.54 -12.00 -5.75
C ALA A 2 7.45 -10.48 -5.89
N SER A 3 6.82 -10.00 -6.94
CA SER A 3 6.64 -8.57 -7.16
C SER A 3 5.39 -8.30 -7.97
N ALA A 4 4.79 -7.14 -7.74
CA ALA A 4 3.66 -6.66 -8.51
C ALA A 4 3.72 -5.14 -8.59
N THR A 5 3.27 -4.59 -9.70
CA THR A 5 3.19 -3.15 -9.87
C THR A 5 2.00 -2.80 -10.75
N ASN A 6 1.43 -1.64 -10.51
CA ASN A 6 0.34 -1.10 -11.31
C ASN A 6 0.42 0.43 -11.27
N SER A 7 -0.16 1.07 -12.26
CA SER A 7 -0.22 2.53 -12.34
C SER A 7 -1.60 2.98 -12.73
N ILE A 8 -2.01 4.16 -12.24
CA ILE A 8 -3.29 4.75 -12.59
C ILE A 8 -3.16 6.28 -12.55
N ASP A 9 -3.94 6.94 -13.41
CA ASP A 9 -4.05 8.41 -13.37
C ASP A 9 -5.32 8.79 -12.63
N ILE A 10 -5.18 9.67 -11.65
CA ILE A 10 -6.29 10.15 -10.81
C ILE A 10 -6.46 11.63 -11.08
N ASN A 11 -7.70 12.05 -11.40
CA ASN A 11 -8.00 13.44 -11.71
C ASN A 11 -8.09 14.29 -10.43
N ARG A 12 -6.99 14.39 -9.73
CA ARG A 12 -6.81 15.20 -8.52
C ARG A 12 -5.35 15.67 -8.46
N PRO A 13 -5.06 16.79 -7.79
CA PRO A 13 -3.68 17.26 -7.64
C PRO A 13 -2.79 16.26 -6.89
N VAL A 14 -1.50 16.24 -7.20
CA VAL A 14 -0.55 15.32 -6.55
C VAL A 14 -0.55 15.46 -5.03
N GLN A 15 -0.70 16.67 -4.51
CA GLN A 15 -0.70 16.91 -3.06
C GLN A 15 -1.90 16.24 -2.36
N GLU A 16 -3.07 16.26 -2.99
CA GLU A 16 -4.25 15.60 -2.42
C GLU A 16 -4.11 14.10 -2.42
N VAL A 17 -3.60 13.54 -3.52
CA VAL A 17 -3.36 12.10 -3.64
C VAL A 17 -2.31 11.65 -2.64
N TYR A 18 -1.22 12.42 -2.51
CA TYR A 18 -0.19 12.11 -1.53
C TYR A 18 -0.75 12.10 -0.10
N GLN A 19 -1.47 13.14 0.28
CA GLN A 19 -2.04 13.24 1.63
C GLN A 19 -3.00 12.10 1.93
N PHE A 20 -3.79 11.71 0.96
CA PHE A 20 -4.72 10.59 1.12
C PHE A 20 -3.97 9.26 1.34
N LEU A 21 -2.96 8.98 0.53
CA LEU A 21 -2.16 7.76 0.64
C LEU A 21 -1.27 7.74 1.89
N ALA A 22 -0.76 8.91 2.29
CA ALA A 22 0.11 9.00 3.47
C ALA A 22 -0.64 8.70 4.76
N ASP A 23 -1.93 9.02 4.81
CA ASP A 23 -2.76 8.69 5.97
C ASP A 23 -3.24 7.24 5.86
N GLY A 24 -2.56 6.34 6.57
CA GLY A 24 -2.88 4.92 6.52
C GLY A 24 -4.29 4.59 6.97
N LEU A 25 -4.94 5.46 7.75
CA LEU A 25 -6.33 5.25 8.17
C LEU A 25 -7.29 5.23 6.99
N ASN A 26 -6.86 5.73 5.83
CA ASN A 26 -7.65 5.66 4.59
C ASN A 26 -7.57 4.31 3.89
N ASN A 27 -6.65 3.43 4.28
CA ASN A 27 -6.45 2.16 3.58
C ASN A 27 -7.74 1.34 3.38
N PRO A 28 -8.61 1.17 4.40
CA PRO A 28 -9.84 0.40 4.19
C PRO A 28 -10.81 1.01 3.18
N LYS A 29 -10.64 2.28 2.84
CA LYS A 29 -11.53 2.96 1.89
C LYS A 29 -11.31 2.51 0.45
N TRP A 30 -10.11 2.01 0.13
CA TRP A 30 -9.77 1.63 -1.24
C TRP A 30 -9.10 0.25 -1.37
N ARG A 31 -8.51 -0.26 -0.29
CA ARG A 31 -7.88 -1.59 -0.30
C ARG A 31 -8.87 -2.62 0.24
N SER A 32 -9.36 -3.47 -0.65
CA SER A 32 -10.43 -4.43 -0.31
C SER A 32 -10.03 -5.41 0.79
N ALA A 33 -8.74 -5.74 0.92
CA ALA A 33 -8.26 -6.64 1.96
C ALA A 33 -8.08 -5.98 3.32
N ALA A 34 -8.01 -4.65 3.38
CA ALA A 34 -7.79 -3.94 4.65
C ALA A 34 -9.10 -3.87 5.45
N ILE A 35 -9.12 -4.51 6.63
CA ILE A 35 -10.31 -4.61 7.48
C ILE A 35 -10.31 -3.51 8.55
N GLU A 36 -9.20 -3.39 9.27
CA GLU A 36 -9.05 -2.43 10.36
C GLU A 36 -7.65 -1.86 10.33
N ILE A 37 -7.51 -0.62 10.73
CA ILE A 37 -6.21 0.05 10.84
C ILE A 37 -6.23 1.10 11.93
N SER A 38 -5.10 1.23 12.64
CA SER A 38 -4.89 2.28 13.63
C SER A 38 -3.43 2.71 13.62
N LEU A 39 -3.20 3.99 13.92
CA LEU A 39 -1.84 4.51 14.12
C LEU A 39 -1.42 4.21 15.54
N VAL A 40 -0.34 3.45 15.72
CA VAL A 40 0.11 3.02 17.04
C VAL A 40 1.35 3.76 17.53
N SER A 41 2.14 4.33 16.63
CA SER A 41 3.26 5.20 17.01
C SER A 41 3.67 6.11 15.86
N GLY A 42 4.33 7.21 16.20
CA GLY A 42 4.77 8.20 15.23
C GLY A 42 3.65 9.15 14.84
N ALA A 43 3.92 9.97 13.83
CA ALA A 43 2.96 10.94 13.29
C ALA A 43 2.37 10.44 11.98
N THR A 44 1.10 10.75 11.75
CA THR A 44 0.39 10.36 10.52
C THR A 44 1.21 10.70 9.28
N GLY A 45 1.46 9.67 8.46
CA GLY A 45 2.14 9.85 7.16
C GLY A 45 3.62 10.16 7.23
N ALA A 46 4.21 10.25 8.41
CA ALA A 46 5.62 10.60 8.56
C ALA A 46 6.50 9.35 8.62
N VAL A 47 7.79 9.52 8.29
CA VAL A 47 8.78 8.47 8.46
C VAL A 47 8.79 8.03 9.93
N GLY A 48 8.77 6.71 10.14
CA GLY A 48 8.69 6.13 11.48
C GLY A 48 7.29 5.85 11.97
N ALA A 49 6.25 6.35 11.29
CA ALA A 49 4.87 6.03 11.65
C ALA A 49 4.63 4.52 11.53
N VAL A 50 4.03 3.92 12.56
CA VAL A 50 3.68 2.51 12.59
C VAL A 50 2.17 2.38 12.65
N TYR A 51 1.62 1.62 11.72
CA TYR A 51 0.18 1.32 11.66
C TYR A 51 -0.04 -0.15 11.96
N LYS A 52 -0.99 -0.41 12.86
CA LYS A 52 -1.49 -1.76 13.10
C LYS A 52 -2.63 -2.01 12.13
N GLN A 53 -2.49 -3.03 11.31
CA GLN A 53 -3.46 -3.30 10.24
C GLN A 53 -3.84 -4.77 10.22
N ALA A 54 -5.14 -5.03 10.13
CA ALA A 54 -5.68 -6.36 9.91
C ALA A 54 -6.10 -6.49 8.45
N LEU A 55 -5.74 -7.60 7.84
CA LEU A 55 -6.03 -7.90 6.44
C LEU A 55 -6.87 -9.16 6.34
N LYS A 56 -7.70 -9.22 5.31
CA LYS A 56 -8.46 -10.41 4.96
C LYS A 56 -7.57 -11.33 4.13
N GLY A 57 -7.32 -12.53 4.63
CA GLY A 57 -6.50 -13.51 3.93
C GLY A 57 -7.29 -14.73 3.49
N PRO A 58 -6.67 -15.66 2.75
CA PRO A 58 -7.35 -16.85 2.24
C PRO A 58 -7.84 -17.80 3.33
N PHE A 59 -7.22 -17.76 4.52
CA PHE A 59 -7.57 -18.62 5.65
C PHE A 59 -8.07 -17.84 6.85
N GLY A 60 -8.51 -16.59 6.64
CA GLY A 60 -9.01 -15.75 7.70
C GLY A 60 -8.21 -14.45 7.85
N ARG A 61 -8.24 -13.89 9.06
CA ARG A 61 -7.64 -12.61 9.36
C ARG A 61 -6.13 -12.72 9.50
N LEU A 62 -5.40 -11.79 8.84
CA LEU A 62 -3.95 -11.70 8.91
C LEU A 62 -3.53 -10.37 9.53
N HIS A 63 -2.35 -10.36 10.12
CA HIS A 63 -1.72 -9.11 10.56
C HIS A 63 -0.89 -8.55 9.42
N GLY A 64 -1.06 -7.26 9.15
CA GLY A 64 -0.32 -6.56 8.11
C GLY A 64 0.23 -5.24 8.62
N ASP A 65 0.69 -5.21 9.87
CA ASP A 65 1.26 -4.00 10.47
C ASP A 65 2.44 -3.53 9.63
N TYR A 66 2.56 -2.21 9.44
CA TYR A 66 3.64 -1.68 8.61
C TYR A 66 4.17 -0.37 9.19
N ARG A 67 5.38 -0.03 8.73
CA ARG A 67 6.07 1.19 9.11
C ARG A 67 6.41 1.97 7.85
N ILE A 68 6.22 3.28 7.90
CA ILE A 68 6.68 4.17 6.84
C ILE A 68 8.18 4.38 7.01
N VAL A 69 8.95 4.02 5.99
CA VAL A 69 10.41 4.12 6.02
C VAL A 69 10.95 5.25 5.16
N GLU A 70 10.14 5.76 4.23
CA GLU A 70 10.51 6.89 3.39
C GLU A 70 9.26 7.66 3.02
N ALA A 71 9.33 8.99 3.10
CA ALA A 71 8.22 9.86 2.71
C ALA A 71 8.78 11.15 2.13
N THR A 72 8.56 11.36 0.83
CA THR A 72 8.91 12.59 0.12
C THR A 72 7.60 13.25 -0.29
N PRO A 73 7.24 14.39 0.29
CA PRO A 73 5.95 15.03 0.02
C PRO A 73 5.65 15.15 -1.47
N ASN A 74 4.40 14.79 -1.82
CA ASN A 74 3.84 14.84 -3.17
C ASN A 74 4.53 13.92 -4.20
N SER A 75 5.43 13.02 -3.77
CA SER A 75 6.26 12.25 -4.68
C SER A 75 6.35 10.76 -4.33
N LYS A 76 6.61 10.42 -3.07
CA LYS A 76 6.95 9.05 -2.73
C LYS A 76 6.59 8.69 -1.29
N ILE A 77 6.07 7.49 -1.10
CA ILE A 77 5.88 6.87 0.21
C ILE A 77 6.35 5.43 0.10
N LYS A 78 7.30 5.05 0.94
CA LYS A 78 7.78 3.67 1.03
C LYS A 78 7.44 3.11 2.40
N PHE A 79 6.91 1.91 2.44
CA PHE A 79 6.58 1.25 3.70
C PHE A 79 7.06 -0.20 3.68
N GLU A 80 7.28 -0.73 4.86
CA GLU A 80 7.61 -2.15 5.02
C GLU A 80 6.65 -2.80 6.00
N VAL A 81 6.16 -3.97 5.65
CA VAL A 81 5.34 -4.79 6.54
C VAL A 81 6.26 -5.38 7.61
N ILE A 82 5.87 -5.28 8.88
CA ILE A 82 6.71 -5.64 10.02
C ILE A 82 6.14 -6.79 10.86
N THR A 83 5.03 -7.38 10.44
CA THR A 83 4.42 -8.53 11.13
C THR A 83 4.15 -9.65 10.16
N GLY A 84 3.98 -10.86 10.69
CA GLY A 84 3.69 -12.04 9.90
C GLY A 84 4.94 -12.63 9.25
N PRO A 85 4.78 -13.78 8.57
CA PRO A 85 5.91 -14.47 7.91
C PRO A 85 6.31 -13.81 6.59
N ALA A 86 5.37 -13.19 5.88
CA ALA A 86 5.63 -12.50 4.63
C ALA A 86 5.64 -11.00 4.90
N ARG A 87 6.77 -10.35 4.68
CA ARG A 87 6.98 -8.93 4.99
C ARG A 87 7.39 -8.16 3.75
N PRO A 88 6.44 -7.91 2.83
CA PRO A 88 6.76 -7.16 1.61
C PRO A 88 7.10 -5.71 1.89
N VAL A 89 7.80 -5.11 0.93
CA VAL A 89 8.05 -3.67 0.90
C VAL A 89 7.13 -3.08 -0.15
N GLY A 90 6.41 -2.01 0.21
CA GLY A 90 5.53 -1.29 -0.69
C GLY A 90 6.07 0.08 -1.01
N LEU A 91 5.77 0.54 -2.22
CA LEU A 91 6.20 1.85 -2.70
C LEU A 91 5.06 2.49 -3.49
N PHE A 92 4.68 3.70 -3.09
CA PHE A 92 3.85 4.58 -3.89
C PHE A 92 4.74 5.65 -4.49
N GLU A 93 4.68 5.81 -5.81
CA GLU A 93 5.33 6.91 -6.52
C GLU A 93 4.24 7.76 -7.17
N ILE A 94 4.33 9.07 -7.00
CA ILE A 94 3.30 10.00 -7.46
C ILE A 94 3.99 11.05 -8.32
N GLU A 95 3.42 11.32 -9.51
CA GLU A 95 3.96 12.37 -10.37
C GLU A 95 2.82 13.12 -11.06
N PRO A 96 3.04 14.37 -11.47
CA PRO A 96 2.04 15.11 -12.25
C PRO A 96 1.85 14.47 -13.62
N ALA A 97 0.61 14.45 -14.10
CA ALA A 97 0.27 13.93 -15.43
C ALA A 97 -0.83 14.80 -16.04
N GLY A 98 -0.43 15.96 -16.59
CA GLY A 98 -1.36 16.84 -17.30
C GLY A 98 -2.54 17.33 -16.46
N GLY A 99 -2.29 17.78 -15.23
CA GLY A 99 -3.35 18.22 -14.31
C GLY A 99 -3.91 17.12 -13.43
N ALA A 100 -3.62 15.88 -13.75
CA ALA A 100 -3.92 14.71 -12.92
C ALA A 100 -2.67 14.29 -12.16
N ALA A 101 -2.82 13.27 -11.30
CA ALA A 101 -1.70 12.62 -10.62
C ALA A 101 -1.58 11.20 -11.12
N ARG A 102 -0.38 10.78 -11.50
CA ARG A 102 -0.09 9.40 -11.83
C ARG A 102 0.48 8.71 -10.60
N VAL A 103 -0.18 7.62 -10.19
CA VAL A 103 0.24 6.84 -9.04
C VAL A 103 0.73 5.49 -9.53
N ARG A 104 1.95 5.13 -9.12
CA ARG A 104 2.47 3.78 -9.28
C ARG A 104 2.54 3.13 -7.90
N PHE A 105 1.95 1.95 -7.78
CA PHE A 105 2.01 1.14 -6.57
C PHE A 105 2.77 -0.13 -6.85
N SER A 106 3.84 -0.37 -6.11
CA SER A 106 4.69 -1.54 -6.27
C SER A 106 4.81 -2.28 -4.96
N LEU A 107 4.79 -3.61 -5.03
CA LEU A 107 5.03 -4.49 -3.89
C LEU A 107 6.14 -5.46 -4.26
N ASN A 108 7.08 -5.66 -3.34
CA ASN A 108 8.21 -6.56 -3.53
C ASN A 108 8.41 -7.41 -2.29
N PHE A 109 8.65 -8.70 -2.50
CA PHE A 109 8.94 -9.64 -1.43
C PHE A 109 9.91 -10.71 -1.92
N GLU A 110 10.94 -10.98 -1.13
CA GLU A 110 11.88 -12.06 -1.41
C GLU A 110 11.64 -13.21 -0.46
N PRO A 111 10.96 -14.29 -0.90
CA PRO A 111 10.71 -15.43 -0.05
C PRO A 111 12.00 -16.19 0.25
N LYS A 112 12.13 -16.66 1.49
CA LYS A 112 13.28 -17.44 1.96
C LYS A 112 12.80 -18.74 2.60
N GLY A 113 13.64 -19.78 2.53
CA GLY A 113 13.32 -21.06 3.14
C GLY A 113 12.05 -21.67 2.52
N PHE A 114 11.19 -22.22 3.37
CA PHE A 114 9.97 -22.86 2.89
C PHE A 114 8.96 -21.87 2.27
N MET A 115 9.11 -20.57 2.54
CA MET A 115 8.25 -19.57 1.93
C MET A 115 8.39 -19.53 0.40
N ARG A 116 9.48 -20.04 -0.14
CA ARG A 116 9.65 -20.17 -1.59
C ARG A 116 8.58 -21.04 -2.22
N LEU A 117 8.07 -22.01 -1.48
CA LEU A 117 6.98 -22.87 -1.97
C LEU A 117 5.66 -22.13 -2.11
N MET A 118 5.52 -21.00 -1.41
CA MET A 118 4.33 -20.17 -1.44
C MET A 118 4.45 -18.97 -2.39
N ASN A 119 5.54 -18.90 -3.15
CA ASN A 119 5.82 -17.75 -4.01
C ASN A 119 4.67 -17.43 -4.96
N GLY A 120 4.05 -18.45 -5.56
CA GLY A 120 2.92 -18.25 -6.48
C GLY A 120 1.70 -17.64 -5.79
N MET A 121 1.40 -18.08 -4.58
CA MET A 121 0.28 -17.54 -3.80
C MET A 121 0.56 -16.10 -3.37
N ILE A 122 1.78 -15.83 -2.92
CA ILE A 122 2.20 -14.48 -2.53
C ILE A 122 2.13 -13.54 -3.73
N GLN A 123 2.62 -14.00 -4.90
CA GLN A 123 2.58 -13.24 -6.14
C GLN A 123 1.14 -12.86 -6.52
N ASN A 124 0.21 -13.79 -6.42
CA ASN A 124 -1.20 -13.54 -6.73
C ASN A 124 -1.83 -12.54 -5.75
N THR A 125 -1.51 -12.65 -4.46
CA THR A 125 -1.99 -11.72 -3.45
C THR A 125 -1.48 -10.30 -3.75
N MET A 126 -0.22 -10.16 -4.12
CA MET A 126 0.38 -8.85 -4.43
C MET A 126 -0.24 -8.24 -5.68
N LYS A 127 -0.55 -9.06 -6.70
CA LYS A 127 -1.26 -8.60 -7.89
C LYS A 127 -2.64 -8.06 -7.53
N GLY A 128 -3.36 -8.75 -6.66
CA GLY A 128 -4.67 -8.30 -6.19
C GLY A 128 -4.58 -6.97 -5.46
N GLU A 129 -3.56 -6.80 -4.64
CA GLU A 129 -3.36 -5.55 -3.89
C GLU A 129 -3.12 -4.36 -4.83
N VAL A 130 -2.23 -4.48 -5.81
CA VAL A 130 -1.94 -3.34 -6.71
C VAL A 130 -3.10 -3.02 -7.64
N GLN A 131 -3.99 -3.97 -7.90
CA GLN A 131 -5.19 -3.72 -8.70
C GLN A 131 -6.20 -2.83 -7.98
N ASN A 132 -6.09 -2.68 -6.66
CA ASN A 132 -6.95 -1.77 -5.90
C ASN A 132 -6.74 -0.29 -6.26
N LEU A 133 -5.75 0.05 -7.07
CA LEU A 133 -5.59 1.42 -7.56
C LEU A 133 -6.82 1.92 -8.29
N SER A 134 -7.58 1.05 -8.95
CA SER A 134 -8.83 1.45 -9.59
C SER A 134 -9.88 1.91 -8.56
N ALA A 135 -9.91 1.26 -7.39
CA ALA A 135 -10.78 1.70 -6.29
C ALA A 135 -10.29 3.01 -5.68
N LEU A 136 -8.97 3.21 -5.58
CA LEU A 136 -8.40 4.47 -5.13
C LEU A 136 -8.85 5.62 -6.03
N LYS A 137 -8.77 5.42 -7.34
CA LYS A 137 -9.23 6.42 -8.31
C LYS A 137 -10.71 6.75 -8.10
N ALA A 138 -11.56 5.74 -7.95
CA ALA A 138 -12.99 5.94 -7.75
C ALA A 138 -13.28 6.73 -6.47
N VAL A 139 -12.61 6.37 -5.37
CA VAL A 139 -12.79 7.06 -4.08
C VAL A 139 -12.32 8.51 -4.16
N MET A 140 -11.15 8.75 -4.73
CA MET A 140 -10.59 10.10 -4.83
C MET A 140 -11.42 11.01 -5.73
N GLU A 141 -11.87 10.50 -6.87
CA GLU A 141 -12.62 11.30 -7.84
C GLU A 141 -14.08 11.54 -7.43
N ALA A 142 -14.57 10.78 -6.47
CA ALA A 142 -15.91 10.97 -5.90
C ALA A 142 -15.97 12.05 -4.82
N GLN A 143 -14.83 12.55 -4.36
CA GLN A 143 -14.75 13.59 -3.33
C GLN A 143 -14.99 14.99 -3.89
#